data_764c162e3b34fe57814722c2f9561543
#
_entry.id   764c162e3b34fe57814722c2f9561543
#
_cell.length_a   1.000
_cell.length_b   1.000
_cell.length_c   1.000
_cell.angle_alpha   90.00
_cell.angle_beta   90.00
_cell.angle_gamma   90.00
#
_symmetry.space_group_name_H-M   'P 1'
#
loop_
_entity.id
_entity.type
_entity.pdbx_description
1 polymer ?
#
loop_
_entity_poly.entity_id
_entity_poly.type
_entity_poly.pdbx_seq_one_letter_code
_entity_poly.pdbx_strand_id
1 'polypeptide(L)'
;MTRFAMALGYEGYPALRDHLRVTLDASWHLGKAEQSAGNQYQQALNTEIDNLRQLVTDVADDAVPVTEAGQVLAASQPLPVLGLRAASAVAAAFAYFAAKVHPDVRLLQEGGSVLSDRLDQARDAGAGAMLAFVLPRYPREAIDALRVARAAGLQIVTVTDSPVSPAAAESDLVLPAAVGSRLVFDLHVAPMAMVTVLLQAMCDAAPAETQRRLETFERSAAHRQVFVP
;
A
#
# COMPACT_ATOMS: atom_id res chain seq x y z
N MET A 1 -0.60 -12.94 23.31
CA MET A 1 0.56 -12.11 22.90
C MET A 1 1.16 -11.34 24.07
N THR A 2 0.39 -10.59 24.88
CA THR A 2 0.89 -9.81 26.02
C THR A 2 1.66 -10.67 27.07
N ARG A 3 1.15 -11.86 27.42
CA ARG A 3 1.83 -12.78 28.34
C ARG A 3 3.19 -13.28 27.85
N PHE A 4 3.35 -13.46 26.55
CA PHE A 4 4.61 -13.86 25.93
C PHE A 4 5.64 -12.72 26.01
N ALA A 5 5.24 -11.49 25.73
CA ALA A 5 6.11 -10.32 25.88
C ALA A 5 6.56 -10.12 27.32
N MET A 6 5.66 -10.29 28.29
CA MET A 6 6.00 -10.22 29.72
C MET A 6 6.95 -11.33 30.16
N ALA A 7 6.80 -12.55 29.62
CA ALA A 7 7.73 -13.67 29.89
C ALA A 7 9.16 -13.41 29.35
N LEU A 8 9.28 -12.53 28.34
CA LEU A 8 10.56 -12.07 27.80
C LEU A 8 11.09 -10.80 28.49
N GLY A 9 10.44 -10.33 29.59
CA GLY A 9 10.88 -9.20 30.37
C GLY A 9 10.43 -7.82 29.85
N TYR A 10 9.48 -7.77 28.92
CA TYR A 10 8.93 -6.51 28.42
C TYR A 10 7.62 -6.15 29.14
N GLU A 11 7.34 -4.85 29.29
CA GLU A 11 6.13 -4.34 29.96
C GLU A 11 4.82 -4.68 29.19
N GLY A 12 4.94 -5.39 28.05
CA GLY A 12 3.82 -5.84 27.23
C GLY A 12 4.20 -5.97 25.76
N TYR A 13 3.24 -6.37 24.94
CA TYR A 13 3.45 -6.56 23.50
C TYR A 13 3.94 -5.29 22.76
N PRO A 14 3.45 -4.06 23.09
CA PRO A 14 3.98 -2.85 22.49
C PRO A 14 5.48 -2.66 22.74
N ALA A 15 5.94 -2.85 23.97
CA ALA A 15 7.36 -2.71 24.33
C ALA A 15 8.23 -3.76 23.62
N LEU A 16 7.79 -5.02 23.54
CA LEU A 16 8.47 -6.06 22.75
C LEU A 16 8.54 -5.69 21.27
N ARG A 17 7.44 -5.25 20.70
CA ARG A 17 7.37 -4.83 19.29
C ARG A 17 8.33 -3.67 19.00
N ASP A 18 8.33 -2.65 19.85
CA ASP A 18 9.18 -1.47 19.67
C ASP A 18 10.66 -1.80 19.84
N HIS A 19 11.01 -2.70 20.77
CA HIS A 19 12.35 -3.23 20.91
C HIS A 19 12.80 -4.02 19.68
N LEU A 20 11.98 -4.94 19.19
CA LEU A 20 12.27 -5.70 17.96
C LEU A 20 12.44 -4.78 16.76
N ARG A 21 11.61 -3.73 16.66
CA ARG A 21 11.68 -2.74 15.60
C ARG A 21 12.99 -1.96 15.64
N VAL A 22 13.41 -1.44 16.82
CA VAL A 22 14.67 -0.72 17.00
C VAL A 22 15.88 -1.65 16.73
N THR A 23 15.80 -2.90 17.16
CA THR A 23 16.87 -3.89 16.95
C THR A 23 16.99 -4.28 15.47
N LEU A 24 15.85 -4.45 14.77
CA LEU A 24 15.83 -4.70 13.34
C LEU A 24 16.32 -3.48 12.54
N ASP A 25 15.91 -2.26 12.91
CA ASP A 25 16.42 -1.03 12.31
C ASP A 25 17.92 -0.82 12.55
N ALA A 26 18.43 -1.16 13.74
CA ALA A 26 19.87 -1.09 14.04
C ALA A 26 20.67 -2.14 13.26
N SER A 27 20.15 -3.36 13.08
CA SER A 27 20.79 -4.41 12.28
C SER A 27 20.81 -4.11 10.79
N TRP A 28 19.90 -3.28 10.32
CA TRP A 28 19.81 -2.80 8.94
C TRP A 28 21.03 -1.97 8.52
N HIS A 29 21.59 -1.16 9.43
CA HIS A 29 22.75 -0.31 9.13
C HIS A 29 24.10 -1.03 9.19
N LEU A 30 24.15 -2.20 9.81
CA LEU A 30 25.38 -2.99 9.98
C LEU A 30 25.26 -4.25 9.12
N GLY A 31 25.28 -4.09 7.78
CA GLY A 31 25.23 -5.19 6.84
C GLY A 31 26.07 -6.38 7.31
N LYS A 32 25.47 -7.33 8.01
CA LYS A 32 26.06 -8.64 8.23
C LYS A 32 26.05 -9.39 6.90
N ALA A 33 27.15 -9.24 6.18
CA ALA A 33 27.60 -10.24 5.23
C ALA A 33 27.98 -11.49 6.04
N GLU A 34 27.05 -12.20 6.62
CA GLU A 34 27.27 -13.57 7.10
C GLU A 34 26.85 -14.54 6.00
N GLN A 35 27.87 -15.15 5.48
CA GLN A 35 28.00 -16.27 4.57
C GLN A 35 26.84 -17.29 4.67
N SER A 36 25.85 -17.14 3.84
CA SER A 36 25.11 -18.28 3.35
C SER A 36 25.54 -18.52 1.90
N ALA A 37 25.79 -19.80 1.54
CA ALA A 37 26.21 -20.19 0.20
C ALA A 37 25.16 -19.75 -0.83
N GLY A 38 25.45 -18.67 -1.56
CA GLY A 38 24.58 -18.14 -2.61
C GLY A 38 24.79 -16.66 -2.81
N ASN A 39 24.57 -16.17 -4.02
CA ASN A 39 24.61 -14.77 -4.37
C ASN A 39 23.51 -14.02 -3.58
N GLN A 40 23.89 -12.96 -2.84
CA GLN A 40 22.95 -12.13 -2.07
C GLN A 40 21.75 -11.61 -2.89
N TYR A 41 21.94 -11.36 -4.18
CA TYR A 41 20.88 -10.93 -5.09
C TYR A 41 19.85 -12.05 -5.31
N GLN A 42 20.33 -13.29 -5.49
CA GLN A 42 19.47 -14.46 -5.62
C GLN A 42 18.65 -14.70 -4.35
N GLN A 43 19.26 -14.53 -3.19
CA GLN A 43 18.55 -14.68 -1.91
C GLN A 43 17.48 -13.60 -1.71
N ALA A 44 17.77 -12.36 -2.11
CA ALA A 44 16.79 -11.29 -2.08
C ALA A 44 15.59 -11.59 -2.99
N LEU A 45 15.86 -12.06 -4.23
CA LEU A 45 14.81 -12.44 -5.17
C LEU A 45 14.00 -13.65 -4.68
N ASN A 46 14.65 -14.65 -4.07
CA ASN A 46 13.94 -15.79 -3.48
C ASN A 46 13.00 -15.35 -2.33
N THR A 47 13.43 -14.37 -1.52
CA THR A 47 12.55 -13.79 -0.50
C THR A 47 11.30 -13.15 -1.13
N GLU A 48 11.45 -12.45 -2.25
CA GLU A 48 10.30 -11.88 -2.96
C GLU A 48 9.38 -12.95 -3.56
N ILE A 49 9.94 -14.06 -4.04
CA ILE A 49 9.14 -15.21 -4.50
C ILE A 49 8.30 -15.76 -3.33
N ASP A 50 8.89 -15.86 -2.14
CA ASP A 50 8.17 -16.35 -0.96
C ASP A 50 7.10 -15.33 -0.49
N ASN A 51 7.40 -14.03 -0.54
CA ASN A 51 6.42 -12.96 -0.28
C ASN A 51 5.23 -13.04 -1.24
N LEU A 52 5.48 -13.28 -2.54
CA LEU A 52 4.42 -13.47 -3.53
C LEU A 52 3.61 -14.75 -3.28
N ARG A 53 4.24 -15.85 -2.89
CA ARG A 53 3.53 -17.09 -2.53
C ARG A 53 2.62 -16.88 -1.33
N GLN A 54 3.10 -16.14 -0.32
CA GLN A 54 2.27 -15.78 0.82
C GLN A 54 1.07 -14.95 0.39
N LEU A 55 1.28 -13.92 -0.45
CA LEU A 55 0.19 -13.10 -0.98
C LEU A 55 -0.85 -13.94 -1.74
N VAL A 56 -0.41 -14.91 -2.56
CA VAL A 56 -1.31 -15.84 -3.26
C VAL A 56 -2.13 -16.66 -2.26
N THR A 57 -1.50 -17.15 -1.19
CA THR A 57 -2.20 -17.91 -0.13
C THR A 57 -3.22 -17.05 0.58
N ASP A 58 -2.84 -15.83 0.99
CA ASP A 58 -3.72 -14.91 1.71
C ASP A 58 -4.98 -14.57 0.89
N VAL A 59 -4.81 -14.30 -0.42
CA VAL A 59 -5.93 -14.01 -1.33
C VAL A 59 -6.77 -15.26 -1.63
N ALA A 60 -6.15 -16.45 -1.68
CA ALA A 60 -6.86 -17.71 -1.89
C ALA A 60 -7.70 -18.11 -0.68
N ASP A 61 -7.19 -17.87 0.53
CA ASP A 61 -7.86 -18.19 1.79
C ASP A 61 -9.02 -17.21 2.08
N ASP A 62 -8.83 -15.93 1.78
CA ASP A 62 -9.85 -14.89 1.95
C ASP A 62 -9.70 -13.75 0.92
N ALA A 63 -10.50 -13.78 -0.13
CA ALA A 63 -10.57 -12.72 -1.14
C ALA A 63 -11.50 -11.56 -0.76
N VAL A 64 -12.27 -11.68 0.33
CA VAL A 64 -13.28 -10.67 0.72
C VAL A 64 -12.66 -9.30 0.96
N PRO A 65 -11.53 -9.13 1.68
CA PRO A 65 -10.94 -7.81 1.90
C PRO A 65 -10.52 -7.10 0.59
N VAL A 66 -10.01 -7.85 -0.39
CA VAL A 66 -9.63 -7.29 -1.70
C VAL A 66 -10.85 -6.84 -2.48
N THR A 67 -11.90 -7.68 -2.49
CA THR A 67 -13.15 -7.37 -3.19
C THR A 67 -13.85 -6.16 -2.58
N GLU A 68 -13.94 -6.10 -1.25
CA GLU A 68 -14.52 -4.97 -0.52
C GLU A 68 -13.73 -3.69 -0.75
N ALA A 69 -12.39 -3.75 -0.69
CA ALA A 69 -11.52 -2.63 -1.01
C ALA A 69 -11.76 -2.12 -2.44
N GLY A 70 -11.87 -3.01 -3.42
CA GLY A 70 -12.19 -2.65 -4.80
C GLY A 70 -13.51 -1.88 -4.92
N GLN A 71 -14.56 -2.33 -4.24
CA GLN A 71 -15.87 -1.67 -4.21
C GLN A 71 -15.80 -0.27 -3.59
N VAL A 72 -15.18 -0.17 -2.43
CA VAL A 72 -15.02 1.08 -1.67
C VAL A 72 -14.25 2.11 -2.49
N LEU A 73 -13.12 1.71 -3.08
CA LEU A 73 -12.27 2.62 -3.85
C LEU A 73 -12.90 3.02 -5.19
N ALA A 74 -13.60 2.12 -5.87
CA ALA A 74 -14.32 2.44 -7.11
C ALA A 74 -15.47 3.44 -6.89
N ALA A 75 -16.08 3.43 -5.70
CA ALA A 75 -17.20 4.32 -5.37
C ALA A 75 -16.76 5.72 -4.90
N SER A 76 -15.50 5.90 -4.45
CA SER A 76 -15.03 7.18 -3.91
C SER A 76 -14.68 8.18 -5.03
N GLN A 77 -15.38 9.30 -5.11
CA GLN A 77 -15.11 10.37 -6.08
C GLN A 77 -15.03 11.73 -5.38
N PRO A 78 -13.83 12.31 -5.27
CA PRO A 78 -12.52 11.83 -5.74
C PRO A 78 -11.98 10.63 -4.94
N LEU A 79 -10.96 9.97 -5.51
CA LEU A 79 -10.17 8.94 -4.84
C LEU A 79 -8.79 9.48 -4.48
N PRO A 80 -8.54 9.93 -3.24
CA PRO A 80 -7.20 10.25 -2.76
C PRO A 80 -6.38 8.97 -2.58
N VAL A 81 -5.13 9.00 -3.08
CA VAL A 81 -4.16 7.90 -3.03
C VAL A 81 -2.89 8.39 -2.37
N LEU A 82 -2.66 7.96 -1.14
CA LEU A 82 -1.50 8.38 -0.33
C LEU A 82 -0.33 7.43 -0.50
N GLY A 83 0.86 7.99 -0.74
CA GLY A 83 2.12 7.26 -0.68
C GLY A 83 3.28 8.20 -0.48
N LEU A 84 3.89 8.18 0.70
CA LEU A 84 5.01 9.03 1.03
C LEU A 84 6.35 8.28 0.96
N ARG A 85 7.43 9.00 0.63
CA ARG A 85 8.80 8.47 0.57
C ARG A 85 8.89 7.24 -0.36
N ALA A 86 9.42 6.09 0.12
CA ALA A 86 9.58 4.87 -0.68
C ALA A 86 8.24 4.32 -1.23
N ALA A 87 7.15 4.48 -0.49
CA ALA A 87 5.82 4.08 -0.94
C ALA A 87 5.26 4.96 -2.07
N SER A 88 5.85 6.14 -2.32
CA SER A 88 5.38 7.05 -3.38
C SER A 88 5.43 6.42 -4.78
N ALA A 89 6.42 5.59 -5.05
CA ALA A 89 6.54 4.89 -6.34
C ALA A 89 5.38 3.89 -6.56
N VAL A 90 4.98 3.15 -5.51
CA VAL A 90 3.87 2.19 -5.55
C VAL A 90 2.54 2.94 -5.72
N ALA A 91 2.34 4.03 -4.96
CA ALA A 91 1.16 4.88 -5.09
C ALA A 91 1.05 5.54 -6.47
N ALA A 92 2.17 5.99 -7.05
CA ALA A 92 2.20 6.55 -8.39
C ALA A 92 1.84 5.52 -9.46
N ALA A 93 2.34 4.28 -9.33
CA ALA A 93 1.97 3.19 -10.24
C ALA A 93 0.48 2.89 -10.18
N PHE A 94 -0.10 2.79 -8.97
CA PHE A 94 -1.53 2.63 -8.80
C PHE A 94 -2.30 3.79 -9.46
N ALA A 95 -1.97 5.03 -9.13
CA ALA A 95 -2.67 6.21 -9.63
C ALA A 95 -2.63 6.32 -11.17
N TYR A 96 -1.49 5.96 -11.78
CA TYR A 96 -1.35 5.93 -13.24
C TYR A 96 -2.35 4.99 -13.92
N PHE A 97 -2.51 3.78 -13.39
CA PHE A 97 -3.45 2.82 -13.97
C PHE A 97 -4.89 3.14 -13.57
N ALA A 98 -5.12 3.50 -12.31
CA ALA A 98 -6.45 3.86 -11.81
C ALA A 98 -7.08 5.02 -12.59
N ALA A 99 -6.31 6.01 -13.02
CA ALA A 99 -6.80 7.14 -13.83
C ALA A 99 -7.41 6.73 -15.19
N LYS A 100 -7.13 5.51 -15.66
CA LYS A 100 -7.73 4.97 -16.89
C LYS A 100 -9.14 4.42 -16.66
N VAL A 101 -9.44 4.00 -15.44
CA VAL A 101 -10.70 3.33 -15.07
C VAL A 101 -11.54 4.12 -14.06
N HIS A 102 -10.95 5.11 -13.40
CA HIS A 102 -11.60 5.94 -12.39
C HIS A 102 -11.61 7.43 -12.80
N PRO A 103 -12.71 8.19 -12.56
CA PRO A 103 -12.86 9.55 -13.07
C PRO A 103 -11.95 10.60 -12.40
N ASP A 104 -11.65 10.47 -11.11
CA ASP A 104 -10.89 11.48 -10.34
C ASP A 104 -9.99 10.79 -9.31
N VAL A 105 -8.75 10.52 -9.69
CA VAL A 105 -7.71 9.97 -8.81
C VAL A 105 -6.76 11.09 -8.41
N ARG A 106 -6.58 11.30 -7.11
CA ARG A 106 -5.74 12.37 -6.55
C ARG A 106 -4.56 11.79 -5.79
N LEU A 107 -3.40 11.79 -6.44
CA LEU A 107 -2.16 11.28 -5.87
C LEU A 107 -1.59 12.26 -4.83
N LEU A 108 -1.33 11.75 -3.61
CA LEU A 108 -0.81 12.48 -2.46
C LEU A 108 0.60 11.95 -2.13
N GLN A 109 1.64 12.65 -2.59
CA GLN A 109 3.04 12.25 -2.41
C GLN A 109 3.87 13.28 -1.63
N GLU A 110 3.31 14.43 -1.37
CA GLU A 110 3.93 15.52 -0.63
C GLU A 110 3.49 15.47 0.83
N GLY A 111 4.41 15.68 1.76
CA GLY A 111 4.14 15.74 3.19
C GLY A 111 3.84 17.17 3.67
N GLY A 112 3.79 17.34 5.00
CA GLY A 112 3.60 18.63 5.64
C GLY A 112 2.21 19.23 5.43
N SER A 113 2.10 20.57 5.46
CA SER A 113 0.84 21.29 5.32
C SER A 113 0.15 21.05 3.97
N VAL A 114 0.93 20.83 2.91
CA VAL A 114 0.39 20.54 1.57
C VAL A 114 -0.45 19.26 1.57
N LEU A 115 -0.02 18.24 2.32
CA LEU A 115 -0.80 17.01 2.47
C LEU A 115 -2.14 17.27 3.13
N SER A 116 -2.15 18.06 4.21
CA SER A 116 -3.37 18.45 4.93
C SER A 116 -4.33 19.21 4.02
N ASP A 117 -3.84 20.21 3.29
CA ASP A 117 -4.64 21.00 2.35
C ASP A 117 -5.29 20.14 1.28
N ARG A 118 -4.54 19.17 0.74
CA ARG A 118 -5.04 18.24 -0.31
C ARG A 118 -6.05 17.22 0.24
N LEU A 119 -5.88 16.76 1.48
CA LEU A 119 -6.86 15.91 2.15
C LEU A 119 -8.18 16.67 2.39
N ASP A 120 -8.10 17.93 2.88
CA ASP A 120 -9.27 18.77 3.05
C ASP A 120 -9.99 19.02 1.72
N GLN A 121 -9.25 19.33 0.66
CA GLN A 121 -9.82 19.49 -0.70
C GLN A 121 -10.49 18.22 -1.22
N ALA A 122 -9.93 17.05 -0.94
CA ALA A 122 -10.52 15.78 -1.35
C ALA A 122 -11.82 15.51 -0.58
N ARG A 123 -11.82 15.70 0.73
CA ARG A 123 -13.01 15.61 1.58
C ARG A 123 -14.11 16.55 1.12
N ASP A 124 -13.80 17.83 0.94
CA ASP A 124 -14.76 18.87 0.55
C ASP A 124 -15.33 18.61 -0.86
N ALA A 125 -14.58 17.91 -1.71
CA ALA A 125 -15.04 17.44 -3.01
C ALA A 125 -15.90 16.16 -2.95
N GLY A 126 -16.09 15.56 -1.76
CA GLY A 126 -16.96 14.40 -1.55
C GLY A 126 -16.27 13.05 -1.53
N ALA A 127 -14.94 13.00 -1.30
CA ALA A 127 -14.24 11.73 -1.13
C ALA A 127 -14.89 10.88 -0.02
N GLY A 128 -15.26 9.64 -0.33
CA GLY A 128 -15.81 8.69 0.64
C GLY A 128 -14.76 7.73 1.21
N ALA A 129 -13.64 7.55 0.50
CA ALA A 129 -12.57 6.68 0.93
C ALA A 129 -11.20 7.22 0.51
N MET A 130 -10.14 6.67 1.12
CA MET A 130 -8.75 6.92 0.78
C MET A 130 -8.00 5.59 0.68
N LEU A 131 -7.18 5.44 -0.38
CA LEU A 131 -6.18 4.38 -0.45
C LEU A 131 -4.84 4.91 0.07
N ALA A 132 -4.19 4.14 0.94
CA ALA A 132 -2.86 4.47 1.44
C ALA A 132 -1.88 3.31 1.24
N PHE A 133 -0.69 3.63 0.75
CA PHE A 133 0.46 2.74 0.76
C PHE A 133 1.40 3.18 1.88
N VAL A 134 1.47 2.37 2.95
CA VAL A 134 2.27 2.67 4.14
C VAL A 134 3.19 1.49 4.41
N LEU A 135 4.40 1.58 3.90
CA LEU A 135 5.40 0.52 3.89
C LEU A 135 6.50 0.75 4.97
N PRO A 136 7.38 -0.21 5.23
CA PRO A 136 8.40 -0.16 6.27
C PRO A 136 9.18 1.15 6.33
N ARG A 137 9.60 1.51 7.56
CA ARG A 137 9.96 2.84 8.06
C ARG A 137 8.79 3.80 8.01
N TYR A 138 7.61 3.31 8.33
CA TYR A 138 6.32 4.00 8.34
C TYR A 138 6.45 5.51 8.64
N PRO A 139 6.28 6.41 7.64
CA PRO A 139 6.41 7.84 7.88
C PRO A 139 5.36 8.32 8.89
N ARG A 140 5.76 9.08 9.89
CA ARG A 140 4.83 9.62 10.89
C ARG A 140 3.71 10.41 10.21
N GLU A 141 4.05 11.24 9.23
CA GLU A 141 3.08 12.03 8.46
C GLU A 141 2.04 11.16 7.74
N ALA A 142 2.42 9.96 7.27
CA ALA A 142 1.45 9.04 6.68
C ALA A 142 0.45 8.54 7.73
N ILE A 143 0.92 8.14 8.92
CA ILE A 143 0.04 7.68 10.01
C ILE A 143 -0.87 8.82 10.48
N ASP A 144 -0.34 10.03 10.63
CA ASP A 144 -1.14 11.19 11.02
C ASP A 144 -2.18 11.54 9.95
N ALA A 145 -1.85 11.40 8.66
CA ALA A 145 -2.80 11.59 7.56
C ALA A 145 -3.95 10.54 7.59
N LEU A 146 -3.66 9.28 7.92
CA LEU A 146 -4.71 8.26 8.10
C LEU A 146 -5.69 8.67 9.22
N ARG A 147 -5.17 9.15 10.36
CA ARG A 147 -6.00 9.61 11.48
C ARG A 147 -6.89 10.79 11.10
N VAL A 148 -6.31 11.77 10.41
CA VAL A 148 -7.05 12.96 9.93
C VAL A 148 -8.14 12.55 8.95
N ALA A 149 -7.83 11.71 7.96
CA ALA A 149 -8.79 11.25 6.98
C ALA A 149 -9.93 10.43 7.62
N ARG A 150 -9.61 9.54 8.56
CA ARG A 150 -10.59 8.76 9.33
C ARG A 150 -11.49 9.65 10.19
N ALA A 151 -10.90 10.63 10.89
CA ALA A 151 -11.67 11.60 11.69
C ALA A 151 -12.59 12.46 10.81
N ALA A 152 -12.23 12.69 9.56
CA ALA A 152 -13.04 13.37 8.54
C ALA A 152 -14.13 12.46 7.91
N GLY A 153 -14.23 11.20 8.33
CA GLY A 153 -15.25 10.24 7.87
C GLY A 153 -14.91 9.47 6.62
N LEU A 154 -13.66 9.52 6.13
CA LEU A 154 -13.24 8.68 5.01
C LEU A 154 -13.02 7.24 5.47
N GLN A 155 -13.44 6.29 4.65
CA GLN A 155 -13.08 4.88 4.82
C GLN A 155 -11.63 4.65 4.36
N ILE A 156 -10.80 4.06 5.21
CA ILE A 156 -9.37 3.92 4.97
C ILE A 156 -9.04 2.51 4.52
N VAL A 157 -8.55 2.39 3.29
CA VAL A 157 -7.97 1.16 2.73
C VAL A 157 -6.45 1.32 2.74
N THR A 158 -5.74 0.39 3.38
CA THR A 158 -4.28 0.47 3.46
C THR A 158 -3.60 -0.80 2.95
N VAL A 159 -2.67 -0.62 2.02
CA VAL A 159 -1.67 -1.64 1.65
C VAL A 159 -0.44 -1.42 2.51
N THR A 160 -0.06 -2.43 3.28
CA THR A 160 1.08 -2.39 4.22
C THR A 160 1.78 -3.74 4.27
N ASP A 161 2.98 -3.80 4.82
CA ASP A 161 3.78 -5.03 4.88
C ASP A 161 3.30 -6.07 5.89
N SER A 162 2.48 -5.64 6.86
CA SER A 162 2.05 -6.50 7.97
C SER A 162 0.68 -6.09 8.52
N PRO A 163 -0.19 -7.06 8.90
CA PRO A 163 -1.48 -6.78 9.53
C PRO A 163 -1.33 -6.15 10.93
N VAL A 164 -0.13 -6.13 11.49
CA VAL A 164 0.17 -5.49 12.79
C VAL A 164 0.98 -4.20 12.64
N SER A 165 1.10 -3.67 11.43
CA SER A 165 1.77 -2.39 11.18
C SER A 165 1.08 -1.23 11.91
N PRO A 166 1.76 -0.13 12.19
CA PRO A 166 1.12 1.05 12.77
C PRO A 166 -0.03 1.61 11.92
N ALA A 167 0.01 1.41 10.60
CA ALA A 167 -1.05 1.83 9.70
C ALA A 167 -2.32 0.98 9.83
N ALA A 168 -2.18 -0.31 10.15
CA ALA A 168 -3.32 -1.21 10.28
C ALA A 168 -4.30 -0.78 11.39
N ALA A 169 -3.80 -0.17 12.48
CA ALA A 169 -4.63 0.32 13.58
C ALA A 169 -5.49 1.53 13.19
N GLU A 170 -5.13 2.24 12.13
CA GLU A 170 -5.81 3.44 11.64
C GLU A 170 -6.65 3.16 10.38
N SER A 171 -6.77 1.89 9.97
CA SER A 171 -7.39 1.49 8.71
C SER A 171 -8.66 0.68 8.96
N ASP A 172 -9.64 0.82 8.06
CA ASP A 172 -10.87 0.03 8.06
C ASP A 172 -10.68 -1.29 7.30
N LEU A 173 -9.89 -1.25 6.20
CA LEU A 173 -9.49 -2.42 5.43
C LEU A 173 -7.97 -2.45 5.31
N VAL A 174 -7.36 -3.58 5.66
CA VAL A 174 -5.91 -3.79 5.61
C VAL A 174 -5.61 -4.90 4.61
N LEU A 175 -4.76 -4.58 3.63
CA LEU A 175 -4.28 -5.50 2.60
C LEU A 175 -2.78 -5.75 2.82
N PRO A 176 -2.39 -6.82 3.50
CA PRO A 176 -0.99 -7.11 3.77
C PRO A 176 -0.26 -7.50 2.48
N ALA A 177 0.92 -6.93 2.27
CA ALA A 177 1.82 -7.25 1.17
C ALA A 177 3.27 -7.11 1.66
N ALA A 178 3.90 -8.22 1.95
CA ALA A 178 5.22 -8.27 2.58
C ALA A 178 6.31 -7.59 1.72
N VAL A 179 7.29 -7.01 2.39
CA VAL A 179 8.41 -6.27 1.78
C VAL A 179 9.72 -6.98 2.05
N GLY A 180 10.50 -7.23 1.00
CA GLY A 180 11.84 -7.80 1.12
C GLY A 180 12.87 -6.76 1.50
N SER A 181 13.61 -7.03 2.58
CA SER A 181 14.58 -6.10 3.19
C SER A 181 16.02 -6.62 3.20
N ARG A 182 16.38 -7.52 2.29
CA ARG A 182 17.74 -8.11 2.24
C ARG A 182 18.77 -7.28 1.51
N LEU A 183 18.35 -6.28 0.74
CA LEU A 183 19.22 -5.36 0.03
C LEU A 183 19.27 -4.01 0.73
N VAL A 184 20.11 -3.09 0.24
CA VAL A 184 20.20 -1.71 0.77
C VAL A 184 18.87 -0.97 0.63
N PHE A 185 18.13 -1.25 -0.43
CA PHE A 185 16.78 -0.74 -0.65
C PHE A 185 15.77 -1.87 -0.57
N ASP A 186 14.60 -1.57 -0.01
CA ASP A 186 13.49 -2.51 0.09
C ASP A 186 12.97 -2.89 -1.28
N LEU A 187 12.62 -4.17 -1.45
CA LEU A 187 11.96 -4.68 -2.64
C LEU A 187 10.44 -4.65 -2.43
N HIS A 188 9.74 -3.93 -3.30
CA HIS A 188 8.29 -3.75 -3.21
C HIS A 188 7.52 -4.63 -4.22
N VAL A 189 7.95 -5.88 -4.43
CA VAL A 189 7.35 -6.76 -5.46
C VAL A 189 5.94 -7.16 -5.08
N ALA A 190 5.71 -7.64 -3.85
CA ALA A 190 4.37 -8.01 -3.40
C ALA A 190 3.43 -6.78 -3.26
N PRO A 191 3.84 -5.62 -2.71
CA PRO A 191 3.06 -4.38 -2.80
C PRO A 191 2.68 -3.99 -4.23
N MET A 192 3.59 -4.14 -5.19
CA MET A 192 3.32 -3.85 -6.61
C MET A 192 2.34 -4.86 -7.24
N ALA A 193 2.44 -6.13 -6.87
CA ALA A 193 1.46 -7.13 -7.28
C ALA A 193 0.07 -6.82 -6.71
N MET A 194 -0.01 -6.41 -5.44
CA MET A 194 -1.26 -5.97 -4.81
C MET A 194 -1.88 -4.76 -5.53
N VAL A 195 -1.08 -3.83 -6.05
CA VAL A 195 -1.59 -2.72 -6.90
C VAL A 195 -2.44 -3.26 -8.05
N THR A 196 -1.94 -4.26 -8.77
CA THR A 196 -2.64 -4.81 -9.94
C THR A 196 -3.89 -5.60 -9.55
N VAL A 197 -3.80 -6.37 -8.46
CA VAL A 197 -4.94 -7.13 -7.92
C VAL A 197 -6.06 -6.16 -7.48
N LEU A 198 -5.70 -5.09 -6.79
CA LEU A 198 -6.66 -4.08 -6.32
C LEU A 198 -7.29 -3.30 -7.47
N LEU A 199 -6.52 -2.96 -8.50
CA LEU A 199 -7.04 -2.35 -9.73
C LEU A 199 -8.05 -3.26 -10.43
N GLN A 200 -7.78 -4.57 -10.50
CA GLN A 200 -8.73 -5.53 -11.04
C GLN A 200 -10.02 -5.56 -10.20
N ALA A 201 -9.91 -5.61 -8.87
CA ALA A 201 -11.08 -5.58 -7.99
C ALA A 201 -11.93 -4.31 -8.17
N MET A 202 -11.31 -3.15 -8.41
CA MET A 202 -12.03 -1.92 -8.77
C MET A 202 -12.75 -2.03 -10.12
N CYS A 203 -12.10 -2.65 -11.11
CA CYS A 203 -12.71 -2.89 -12.42
C CYS A 203 -13.94 -3.81 -12.31
N ASP A 204 -13.82 -4.87 -11.52
CA ASP A 204 -14.89 -5.85 -11.29
C ASP A 204 -16.07 -5.22 -10.51
N ALA A 205 -15.80 -4.25 -9.65
CA ALA A 205 -16.83 -3.50 -8.92
C ALA A 205 -17.65 -2.56 -9.81
N ALA A 206 -17.08 -2.06 -10.92
CA ALA A 206 -17.74 -1.11 -11.84
C ALA A 206 -17.49 -1.46 -13.32
N PRO A 207 -17.90 -2.65 -13.82
CA PRO A 207 -17.45 -3.18 -15.11
C PRO A 207 -17.91 -2.33 -16.30
N ALA A 208 -19.13 -1.80 -16.29
CA ALA A 208 -19.64 -0.98 -17.36
C ALA A 208 -18.89 0.36 -17.49
N GLU A 209 -18.61 1.01 -16.37
CA GLU A 209 -17.84 2.25 -16.33
C GLU A 209 -16.38 2.01 -16.75
N THR A 210 -15.76 0.94 -16.25
CA THR A 210 -14.41 0.50 -16.63
C THR A 210 -14.30 0.31 -18.13
N GLN A 211 -15.21 -0.45 -18.75
CA GLN A 211 -15.24 -0.70 -20.18
C GLN A 211 -15.30 0.63 -20.96
N ARG A 212 -16.24 1.49 -20.62
CA ARG A 212 -16.44 2.79 -21.28
C ARG A 212 -15.18 3.66 -21.21
N ARG A 213 -14.53 3.70 -20.05
CA ARG A 213 -13.34 4.53 -19.85
C ARG A 213 -12.13 3.98 -20.59
N LEU A 214 -11.91 2.67 -20.57
CA LEU A 214 -10.84 2.01 -21.31
C LEU A 214 -11.00 2.22 -22.83
N GLU A 215 -12.21 2.07 -23.38
CA GLU A 215 -12.49 2.35 -24.80
C GLU A 215 -12.19 3.82 -25.17
N THR A 216 -12.52 4.74 -24.26
CA THR A 216 -12.21 6.17 -24.45
C THR A 216 -10.72 6.42 -24.41
N PHE A 217 -9.99 5.79 -23.48
CA PHE A 217 -8.54 5.86 -23.41
C PHE A 217 -7.88 5.33 -24.69
N GLU A 218 -8.25 4.12 -25.12
CA GLU A 218 -7.70 3.48 -26.33
C GLU A 218 -7.94 4.33 -27.59
N ARG A 219 -9.14 4.86 -27.75
CA ARG A 219 -9.46 5.75 -28.86
C ARG A 219 -8.61 7.02 -28.86
N SER A 220 -8.43 7.61 -27.68
CA SER A 220 -7.60 8.81 -27.51
C SER A 220 -6.11 8.51 -27.75
N ALA A 221 -5.63 7.37 -27.27
CA ALA A 221 -4.25 6.94 -27.47
C ALA A 221 -3.95 6.66 -28.94
N ALA A 222 -4.85 5.98 -29.64
CA ALA A 222 -4.75 5.72 -31.07
C ALA A 222 -4.74 7.02 -31.88
N HIS A 223 -5.65 7.96 -31.59
CA HIS A 223 -5.71 9.26 -32.27
C HIS A 223 -4.38 10.06 -32.10
N ARG A 224 -3.78 9.98 -30.94
CA ARG A 224 -2.51 10.68 -30.64
C ARG A 224 -1.26 9.85 -31.02
N GLN A 225 -1.42 8.64 -31.56
CA GLN A 225 -0.34 7.72 -31.90
C GLN A 225 0.65 7.53 -30.74
N VAL A 226 0.11 7.30 -29.53
CA VAL A 226 0.91 7.20 -28.30
C VAL A 226 1.81 5.97 -28.30
N PHE A 227 1.37 4.88 -28.93
CA PHE A 227 2.11 3.62 -29.02
C PHE A 227 2.60 3.38 -30.44
N VAL A 228 3.79 2.82 -30.57
CA VAL A 228 4.29 2.30 -31.85
C VAL A 228 3.56 0.99 -32.18
N PRO A 229 3.26 0.73 -33.45
CA PRO A 229 2.62 -0.51 -33.88
C PRO A 229 3.49 -1.72 -33.66
#